data_c7c9b4aa8c3a37e00f2d86ab01aca5b1
#
_entry.id   c7c9b4aa8c3a37e00f2d86ab01aca5b1
#
_cell.length_a   1.000
_cell.length_b   1.000
_cell.length_c   1.000
_cell.angle_alpha   90.00
_cell.angle_beta   90.00
_cell.angle_gamma   90.00
#
_symmetry.space_group_name_H-M   'P 1'
#
loop_
_entity.id
_entity.type
_entity.pdbx_description
1 polymer ?
#
loop_
_entity_poly.entity_id
_entity_poly.type
_entity_poly.pdbx_seq_one_letter_code
_entity_poly.pdbx_strand_id
1 'polypeptide(L)'
;MDLSIYLNMVMSAAWYLIPIFIFAIVIKSAWFKGVLGEWQVNLLIKFFLDKNEYHLIKNVTLPTFIGDEEDGTTQIDHIIVSKYGIFVLETKNMKGWIFGSENQKQWTQQIFKHKSKFQN
;
A
#
# COMPACT_ATOMS: atom_id res chain seq x y z
N MET A 1 7.01 44.69 -26.45
CA MET A 1 6.17 43.78 -25.62
C MET A 1 6.98 43.51 -24.36
N ASP A 2 6.45 43.92 -23.20
CA ASP A 2 7.26 43.98 -21.97
C ASP A 2 7.56 42.61 -21.40
N LEU A 3 8.86 42.36 -21.17
CA LEU A 3 9.34 41.10 -20.53
C LEU A 3 8.63 40.80 -19.19
N SER A 4 8.24 41.88 -18.48
CA SER A 4 7.52 41.80 -17.22
C SER A 4 6.14 41.11 -17.33
N ILE A 5 5.43 41.30 -18.45
CA ILE A 5 4.13 40.66 -18.70
C ILE A 5 4.29 39.16 -18.87
N TYR A 6 5.31 38.73 -19.63
CA TYR A 6 5.61 37.31 -19.80
C TYR A 6 6.05 36.65 -18.49
N LEU A 7 6.92 37.30 -17.71
CA LEU A 7 7.33 36.78 -16.41
C LEU A 7 6.13 36.63 -15.48
N ASN A 8 5.24 37.58 -15.41
CA ASN A 8 4.03 37.48 -14.58
C ASN A 8 3.08 36.36 -15.05
N MET A 9 2.93 36.19 -16.36
CA MET A 9 2.13 35.05 -16.88
C MET A 9 2.73 33.69 -16.53
N VAL A 10 4.06 33.55 -16.68
CA VAL A 10 4.77 32.32 -16.32
C VAL A 10 4.68 32.04 -14.82
N MET A 11 4.89 33.06 -13.99
CA MET A 11 4.80 32.91 -12.52
C MET A 11 3.39 32.57 -12.06
N SER A 12 2.37 33.18 -12.65
CA SER A 12 0.97 32.84 -12.33
C SER A 12 0.60 31.44 -12.77
N ALA A 13 1.04 31.01 -13.97
CA ALA A 13 0.84 29.63 -14.41
C ALA A 13 1.57 28.60 -13.52
N ALA A 14 2.81 28.90 -13.12
CA ALA A 14 3.59 28.04 -12.23
C ALA A 14 2.89 27.83 -10.88
N TRP A 15 2.28 28.88 -10.32
CA TRP A 15 1.53 28.81 -9.06
C TRP A 15 0.40 27.77 -9.07
N TYR A 16 -0.26 27.57 -10.19
CA TYR A 16 -1.30 26.57 -10.36
C TYR A 16 -0.75 25.20 -10.81
N LEU A 17 0.25 25.18 -11.66
CA LEU A 17 0.79 23.93 -12.23
C LEU A 17 1.65 23.14 -11.26
N ILE A 18 2.43 23.82 -10.39
CA ILE A 18 3.29 23.15 -9.40
C ILE A 18 2.51 22.26 -8.45
N PRO A 19 1.41 22.73 -7.79
CA PRO A 19 0.60 21.88 -6.92
C PRO A 19 -0.01 20.68 -7.66
N ILE A 20 -0.48 20.87 -8.88
CA ILE A 20 -1.05 19.80 -9.70
C ILE A 20 0.02 18.76 -10.02
N PHE A 21 1.23 19.18 -10.36
CA PHE A 21 2.35 18.28 -10.64
C PHE A 21 2.77 17.47 -9.41
N ILE A 22 2.90 18.13 -8.25
CA ILE A 22 3.19 17.47 -6.98
C ILE A 22 2.11 16.45 -6.65
N PHE A 23 0.85 16.82 -6.79
CA PHE A 23 -0.29 15.93 -6.55
C PHE A 23 -0.25 14.69 -7.47
N ALA A 24 0.08 14.88 -8.75
CA ALA A 24 0.24 13.78 -9.69
C ALA A 24 1.39 12.82 -9.31
N ILE A 25 2.51 13.35 -8.78
CA ILE A 25 3.62 12.53 -8.27
C ILE A 25 3.17 11.70 -7.06
N VAL A 26 2.49 12.34 -6.10
CA VAL A 26 2.01 11.67 -4.88
C VAL A 26 1.06 10.53 -5.21
N ILE A 27 0.07 10.74 -6.09
CA ILE A 27 -0.88 9.69 -6.50
C ILE A 27 -0.18 8.51 -7.18
N LYS A 28 0.89 8.77 -7.94
CA LYS A 28 1.65 7.72 -8.61
C LYS A 28 2.63 6.99 -7.68
N SER A 29 2.89 7.50 -6.49
CA SER A 29 3.85 6.93 -5.55
C SER A 29 3.42 5.53 -5.08
N ALA A 30 4.40 4.68 -4.77
CA ALA A 30 4.16 3.35 -4.22
C ALA A 30 3.48 3.43 -2.84
N TRP A 31 3.87 4.41 -2.03
CA TRP A 31 3.27 4.67 -0.73
C TRP A 31 1.76 4.95 -0.83
N PHE A 32 1.35 5.87 -1.70
CA PHE A 32 -0.07 6.21 -1.88
C PHE A 32 -0.90 5.01 -2.33
N LYS A 33 -0.34 4.18 -3.24
CA LYS A 33 -1.00 2.95 -3.69
C LYS A 33 -1.15 1.93 -2.56
N GLY A 34 -0.14 1.80 -1.69
CA GLY A 34 -0.21 0.95 -0.50
C GLY A 34 -1.37 1.38 0.41
N VAL A 35 -1.36 2.64 0.84
CA VAL A 35 -2.41 3.22 1.68
C VAL A 35 -3.80 3.06 1.06
N LEU A 36 -3.92 3.29 -0.25
CA LEU A 36 -5.20 3.11 -0.95
C LEU A 36 -5.67 1.65 -0.94
N GLY A 37 -4.75 0.69 -1.12
CA GLY A 37 -5.05 -0.74 -1.04
C GLY A 37 -5.58 -1.15 0.34
N GLU A 38 -4.88 -0.76 1.40
CA GLU A 38 -5.31 -1.02 2.78
C GLU A 38 -6.67 -0.37 3.08
N TRP A 39 -6.89 0.87 2.61
CA TRP A 39 -8.17 1.56 2.78
C TRP A 39 -9.32 0.82 2.10
N GLN A 40 -9.12 0.29 0.89
CA GLN A 40 -10.11 -0.51 0.18
C GLN A 40 -10.44 -1.79 0.95
N VAL A 41 -9.44 -2.50 1.47
CA VAL A 41 -9.64 -3.70 2.31
C VAL A 41 -10.41 -3.35 3.58
N ASN A 42 -10.06 -2.23 4.25
CA ASN A 42 -10.80 -1.75 5.41
C ASN A 42 -12.28 -1.49 5.12
N LEU A 43 -12.60 -0.91 3.95
CA LEU A 43 -13.99 -0.69 3.54
C LEU A 43 -14.72 -2.01 3.31
N LEU A 44 -14.11 -2.95 2.60
CA LEU A 44 -14.69 -4.26 2.35
C LEU A 44 -15.00 -5.00 3.66
N ILE A 45 -14.03 -5.03 4.59
CA ILE A 45 -14.22 -5.64 5.90
C ILE A 45 -15.40 -4.98 6.63
N LYS A 46 -15.45 -3.64 6.62
CA LYS A 46 -16.52 -2.88 7.31
C LYS A 46 -17.92 -3.15 6.74
N PHE A 47 -18.03 -3.36 5.42
CA PHE A 47 -19.32 -3.56 4.76
C PHE A 47 -19.78 -5.02 4.74
N PHE A 48 -18.85 -5.96 4.65
CA PHE A 48 -19.18 -7.37 4.46
C PHE A 48 -19.10 -8.20 5.74
N LEU A 49 -18.37 -7.76 6.78
CA LEU A 49 -18.28 -8.49 8.04
C LEU A 49 -19.13 -7.85 9.13
N ASP A 50 -19.91 -8.69 9.84
CA ASP A 50 -20.69 -8.23 10.98
C ASP A 50 -19.77 -7.94 12.17
N LYS A 51 -19.85 -6.72 12.69
CA LYS A 51 -19.05 -6.23 13.83
C LYS A 51 -19.32 -7.03 15.13
N ASN A 52 -20.46 -7.67 15.25
CA ASN A 52 -20.78 -8.49 16.42
C ASN A 52 -20.10 -9.85 16.40
N GLU A 53 -19.74 -10.33 15.21
CA GLU A 53 -19.10 -11.63 15.02
C GLU A 53 -17.60 -11.55 14.74
N TYR A 54 -17.10 -10.39 14.27
CA TYR A 54 -15.72 -10.19 13.81
C TYR A 54 -15.07 -8.96 14.46
N HIS A 55 -13.90 -9.17 15.04
CA HIS A 55 -13.06 -8.09 15.57
C HIS A 55 -11.88 -7.85 14.65
N LEU A 56 -11.77 -6.63 14.15
CA LEU A 56 -10.66 -6.20 13.27
C LEU A 56 -9.58 -5.49 14.07
N ILE A 57 -8.37 -6.01 14.02
CA ILE A 57 -7.16 -5.38 14.55
C ILE A 57 -6.28 -4.99 13.36
N LYS A 58 -5.74 -3.77 13.36
CA LYS A 58 -4.99 -3.21 12.22
C LYS A 58 -3.60 -2.76 12.64
N ASN A 59 -2.66 -2.82 11.68
CA ASN A 59 -1.30 -2.29 11.85
C ASN A 59 -0.61 -2.87 13.09
N VAL A 60 -0.63 -4.19 13.24
CA VAL A 60 0.01 -4.88 14.37
C VAL A 60 1.48 -5.07 14.06
N THR A 61 2.34 -4.54 14.91
CA THR A 61 3.79 -4.78 14.84
C THR A 61 4.16 -5.88 15.82
N LEU A 62 4.79 -6.93 15.32
CA LEU A 62 5.25 -8.05 16.11
C LEU A 62 6.77 -8.13 16.07
N PRO A 63 7.44 -8.49 17.19
CA PRO A 63 8.86 -8.78 17.16
C PRO A 63 9.13 -10.06 16.36
N THR A 64 10.23 -10.06 15.63
CA THR A 64 10.76 -11.24 14.95
C THR A 64 11.97 -11.76 15.69
N PHE A 65 12.13 -13.09 15.73
CA PHE A 65 13.20 -13.75 16.47
C PHE A 65 14.01 -14.67 15.55
N ILE A 66 15.33 -14.69 15.73
CA ILE A 66 16.24 -15.72 15.21
C ILE A 66 16.80 -16.47 16.41
N GLY A 67 16.32 -17.71 16.62
CA GLY A 67 16.55 -18.41 17.89
C GLY A 67 15.84 -17.69 19.04
N ASP A 68 16.57 -17.38 20.12
CA ASP A 68 16.03 -16.66 21.28
C ASP A 68 16.32 -15.15 21.26
N GLU A 69 16.99 -14.65 20.22
CA GLU A 69 17.32 -13.22 20.07
C GLU A 69 16.31 -12.49 19.17
N GLU A 70 15.89 -11.29 19.61
CA GLU A 70 15.04 -10.42 18.80
C GLU A 70 15.83 -9.85 17.62
N ASP A 71 15.40 -10.14 16.40
CA ASP A 71 16.06 -9.76 15.13
C ASP A 71 15.33 -8.66 14.37
N GLY A 72 14.32 -8.05 14.96
CA GLY A 72 13.59 -6.96 14.33
C GLY A 72 12.10 -7.02 14.56
N THR A 73 11.36 -6.41 13.66
CA THR A 73 9.89 -6.39 13.71
C THR A 73 9.27 -6.69 12.35
N THR A 74 8.10 -7.32 12.37
CA THR A 74 7.23 -7.44 11.19
C THR A 74 5.91 -6.75 11.44
N GLN A 75 5.34 -6.16 10.41
CA GLN A 75 4.03 -5.54 10.47
C GLN A 75 3.00 -6.43 9.78
N ILE A 76 1.84 -6.56 10.42
CA ILE A 76 0.66 -7.24 9.86
C ILE A 76 -0.39 -6.18 9.62
N ASP A 77 -0.90 -6.09 8.39
CA ASP A 77 -1.87 -5.06 8.00
C ASP A 77 -3.21 -5.26 8.71
N HIS A 78 -3.75 -6.48 8.68
CA HIS A 78 -5.04 -6.79 9.28
C HIS A 78 -5.06 -8.17 9.95
N ILE A 79 -5.62 -8.22 11.16
CA ILE A 79 -5.95 -9.46 11.85
C ILE A 79 -7.46 -9.43 12.10
N ILE A 80 -8.18 -10.45 11.65
CA ILE A 80 -9.61 -10.63 11.90
C ILE A 80 -9.80 -11.78 12.86
N VAL A 81 -10.35 -11.49 14.03
CA VAL A 81 -10.66 -12.48 15.06
C VAL A 81 -12.16 -12.77 15.03
N SER A 82 -12.56 -14.04 14.98
CA SER A 82 -13.95 -14.47 14.99
C SER A 82 -14.13 -15.80 15.69
N LYS A 83 -15.37 -16.21 15.87
CA LYS A 83 -15.70 -17.56 16.36
C LYS A 83 -15.23 -18.70 15.43
N TYR A 84 -14.92 -18.38 14.18
CA TYR A 84 -14.43 -19.34 13.18
C TYR A 84 -12.91 -19.45 13.13
N GLY A 85 -12.19 -18.53 13.79
CA GLY A 85 -10.74 -18.53 13.83
C GLY A 85 -10.13 -17.12 13.73
N ILE A 86 -8.82 -17.11 13.59
CA ILE A 86 -8.00 -15.90 13.39
C ILE A 86 -7.52 -15.90 11.95
N PHE A 87 -7.83 -14.82 11.22
CA PHE A 87 -7.42 -14.62 9.83
C PHE A 87 -6.41 -13.48 9.77
N VAL A 88 -5.26 -13.75 9.20
CA VAL A 88 -4.21 -12.76 8.96
C VAL A 88 -4.23 -12.38 7.48
N LEU A 89 -4.37 -11.08 7.20
CA LEU A 89 -4.41 -10.57 5.84
C LEU A 89 -3.27 -9.56 5.64
N GLU A 90 -2.54 -9.78 4.58
CA GLU A 90 -1.51 -8.86 4.06
C GLU A 90 -2.02 -8.23 2.77
N THR A 91 -1.92 -6.93 2.65
CA THR A 91 -2.42 -6.18 1.49
C THR A 91 -1.27 -5.79 0.58
N LYS A 92 -1.31 -6.25 -0.68
CA LYS A 92 -0.33 -5.87 -1.69
C LYS A 92 -1.02 -5.25 -2.92
N ASN A 93 -1.03 -3.93 -2.99
CA ASN A 93 -1.57 -3.21 -4.15
C ASN A 93 -0.49 -3.06 -5.24
N MET A 94 -0.33 -4.09 -6.04
CA MET A 94 0.69 -4.19 -7.08
C MET A 94 0.06 -4.26 -8.48
N LYS A 95 0.80 -3.78 -9.48
CA LYS A 95 0.37 -3.85 -10.89
C LYS A 95 0.86 -5.15 -11.54
N GLY A 96 0.13 -5.57 -12.59
CA GLY A 96 0.51 -6.72 -13.41
C GLY A 96 0.08 -8.06 -12.81
N TRP A 97 0.78 -9.10 -13.18
CA TRP A 97 0.50 -10.48 -12.78
C TRP A 97 1.39 -10.87 -11.61
N ILE A 98 0.81 -11.57 -10.64
CA ILE A 98 1.52 -12.10 -9.48
C ILE A 98 1.54 -13.63 -9.61
N PHE A 99 2.73 -14.21 -9.54
CA PHE A 99 2.94 -15.65 -9.57
C PHE A 99 3.65 -16.08 -8.29
N GLY A 100 3.07 -17.01 -7.57
CA GLY A 100 3.64 -17.56 -6.34
C GLY A 100 2.76 -18.66 -5.77
N SER A 101 3.29 -19.38 -4.80
CA SER A 101 2.59 -20.37 -4.00
C SER A 101 2.88 -20.17 -2.53
N GLU A 102 2.08 -20.78 -1.66
CA GLU A 102 2.18 -20.67 -0.19
C GLU A 102 3.56 -21.10 0.36
N ASN A 103 4.23 -22.04 -0.30
CA ASN A 103 5.52 -22.57 0.14
C ASN A 103 6.74 -21.80 -0.41
N GLN A 104 6.51 -20.74 -1.20
CA GLN A 104 7.58 -19.95 -1.79
C GLN A 104 7.87 -18.71 -0.97
N LYS A 105 9.14 -18.53 -0.57
CA LYS A 105 9.61 -17.34 0.15
C LYS A 105 9.54 -16.06 -0.71
N GLN A 106 9.60 -16.22 -2.03
CA GLN A 106 9.56 -15.11 -2.97
C GLN A 106 8.54 -15.38 -4.06
N TRP A 107 7.72 -14.37 -4.32
CA TRP A 107 6.77 -14.36 -5.43
C TRP A 107 7.30 -13.51 -6.56
N THR A 108 6.78 -13.73 -7.76
CA THR A 108 7.18 -13.00 -8.97
C THR A 108 6.07 -12.08 -9.42
N GLN A 109 6.38 -10.80 -9.56
CA GLN A 109 5.54 -9.83 -10.24
C GLN A 109 5.99 -9.74 -11.71
N GLN A 110 5.03 -9.76 -12.63
CA GLN A 110 5.28 -9.56 -14.04
C GLN A 110 4.45 -8.39 -14.59
N ILE A 111 5.14 -7.39 -15.12
CA ILE A 111 4.53 -6.24 -15.80
C ILE A 111 5.06 -6.28 -17.25
N PHE A 112 4.18 -6.62 -18.19
CA PHE A 112 4.56 -6.89 -19.59
C PHE A 112 5.69 -7.93 -19.68
N LYS A 113 6.87 -7.52 -20.15
CA LYS A 113 8.07 -8.38 -20.30
C LYS A 113 8.99 -8.35 -19.08
N HIS A 114 8.78 -7.42 -18.15
CA HIS A 114 9.62 -7.27 -16.96
C HIS A 114 9.12 -8.17 -15.83
N LYS A 115 10.06 -8.91 -15.23
CA LYS A 115 9.81 -9.76 -14.06
C LYS A 115 10.65 -9.25 -12.89
N SER A 116 10.04 -9.10 -11.73
CA SER A 116 10.70 -8.77 -10.47
C SER A 116 10.24 -9.74 -9.38
N LYS A 117 11.13 -10.02 -8.42
CA LYS A 117 10.81 -10.85 -7.25
C LYS A 117 10.59 -9.97 -6.04
N PHE A 118 9.66 -10.36 -5.18
CA PHE A 118 9.42 -9.73 -3.89
C PHE A 118 9.16 -10.80 -2.83
N GLN A 119 9.38 -10.47 -1.56
CA GLN A 119 9.12 -11.38 -0.46
C GLN A 119 7.62 -11.54 -0.20
N ASN A 120 7.21 -12.78 0.06
CA ASN A 120 5.85 -13.08 0.51
C ASN A 120 5.75 -12.81 2.00
#